data_b4e9b1f853650686245272b9d64c1bc5
#
_entry.id   b4e9b1f853650686245272b9d64c1bc5
#
_cell.length_a   1.000
_cell.length_b   1.000
_cell.length_c   1.000
_cell.angle_alpha   90.00
_cell.angle_beta   90.00
_cell.angle_gamma   90.00
#
_symmetry.space_group_name_H-M   'P 1'
#
loop_
_entity.id
_entity.type
_entity.pdbx_description
1 polymer ?
#
loop_
_entity_poly.entity_id
_entity_poly.type
_entity_poly.pdbx_seq_one_letter_code
_entity_poly.pdbx_strand_id
1 'polypeptide(L)'
;MGNDMEIKDEKSYIFDKTMKCNVCNKEFTTKQVRTGKARYTGTNDILKPLYTGIDSTKYDIIMCPHCGYAAVPRTYGKLTPKQRQLIRDNIEGKFKVTWKEEDSYSYDVAIRRCKMALLTEMITGTKISESAYLCLRLAWLYDGRIEELRSQNASEEIINQHLKSQQEYIQDAYKGFKEAVQTQYPPICGMDENTINYLLASLGIKCKDYGTAKQFASSIVTSRSCLLYTSDAADEARS
;
A
#
# COMPACT_ATOMS: atom_id res chain seq x y z
N MET A 1 37.30 -2.94 -1.10
CA MET A 1 36.72 -4.09 -0.39
C MET A 1 35.24 -4.07 -0.74
N GLY A 2 34.85 -4.84 -1.75
CA GLY A 2 33.46 -4.92 -2.20
C GLY A 2 32.64 -5.70 -1.16
N ASN A 3 31.58 -5.08 -0.68
CA ASN A 3 30.54 -5.79 0.08
C ASN A 3 29.77 -6.66 -0.93
N ASP A 4 30.16 -7.91 -1.07
CA ASP A 4 29.29 -8.96 -1.60
C ASP A 4 28.14 -9.14 -0.59
N MET A 5 27.09 -8.31 -0.73
CA MET A 5 25.82 -8.62 -0.12
C MET A 5 25.27 -9.85 -0.86
N GLU A 6 25.43 -11.04 -0.25
CA GLU A 6 24.72 -12.24 -0.66
C GLU A 6 23.27 -11.84 -0.90
N ILE A 7 22.82 -11.94 -2.14
CA ILE A 7 21.40 -11.82 -2.51
C ILE A 7 20.72 -13.03 -1.86
N LYS A 8 20.32 -12.88 -0.60
CA LYS A 8 19.54 -13.91 0.09
C LYS A 8 18.27 -14.13 -0.72
N ASP A 9 18.05 -15.35 -1.16
CA ASP A 9 16.86 -15.74 -1.92
C ASP A 9 15.62 -15.21 -1.17
N GLU A 10 14.82 -14.40 -1.85
CA GLU A 10 13.58 -13.79 -1.33
C GLU A 10 12.68 -14.82 -0.62
N LYS A 11 12.72 -16.08 -1.08
CA LYS A 11 12.02 -17.21 -0.49
C LYS A 11 12.35 -17.42 0.99
N SER A 12 13.56 -17.07 1.43
CA SER A 12 13.95 -17.18 2.84
C SER A 12 13.19 -16.24 3.77
N TYR A 13 12.62 -15.15 3.24
CA TYR A 13 11.89 -14.12 4.00
C TYR A 13 10.39 -14.39 4.09
N ILE A 14 9.86 -15.34 3.34
CA ILE A 14 8.43 -15.62 3.24
C ILE A 14 8.08 -17.02 3.72
N PHE A 15 6.78 -17.24 3.96
CA PHE A 15 6.23 -18.55 4.26
C PHE A 15 4.80 -18.66 3.74
N ASP A 16 4.37 -19.88 3.51
CA ASP A 16 3.01 -20.18 3.10
C ASP A 16 2.09 -20.24 4.32
N LYS A 17 0.98 -19.50 4.26
CA LYS A 17 -0.06 -19.49 5.28
C LYS A 17 -1.36 -19.99 4.69
N THR A 18 -1.92 -21.04 5.27
CA THR A 18 -3.25 -21.53 4.95
C THR A 18 -4.32 -20.66 5.58
N MET A 19 -5.32 -20.28 4.80
CA MET A 19 -6.44 -19.43 5.20
C MET A 19 -7.75 -19.95 4.62
N LYS A 20 -8.87 -19.66 5.29
CA LYS A 20 -10.21 -19.91 4.78
C LYS A 20 -10.83 -18.61 4.26
N CYS A 21 -11.39 -18.65 3.06
CA CYS A 21 -12.02 -17.49 2.46
C CYS A 21 -13.41 -17.23 3.06
N ASN A 22 -13.67 -15.99 3.49
CA ASN A 22 -14.96 -15.58 4.08
C ASN A 22 -16.07 -15.37 3.03
N VAL A 23 -15.77 -15.44 1.73
CA VAL A 23 -16.74 -15.32 0.64
C VAL A 23 -17.16 -16.68 0.12
N CYS A 24 -16.21 -17.51 -0.37
CA CYS A 24 -16.50 -18.81 -0.96
C CYS A 24 -16.29 -20.01 -0.02
N ASN A 25 -15.84 -19.79 1.21
CA ASN A 25 -15.57 -20.79 2.25
C ASN A 25 -14.50 -21.84 1.91
N LYS A 26 -13.80 -21.73 0.77
CA LYS A 26 -12.70 -22.63 0.39
C LYS A 26 -11.43 -22.26 1.12
N GLU A 27 -10.61 -23.26 1.42
CA GLU A 27 -9.26 -23.07 1.92
C GLU A 27 -8.31 -22.73 0.77
N PHE A 28 -7.31 -21.92 1.05
CA PHE A 28 -6.26 -21.56 0.11
C PHE A 28 -4.99 -21.17 0.84
N THR A 29 -3.88 -21.17 0.13
CA THR A 29 -2.58 -20.77 0.65
C THR A 29 -2.21 -19.39 0.11
N THR A 30 -1.61 -18.55 0.94
CA THR A 30 -1.07 -17.24 0.57
C THR A 30 0.30 -17.04 1.20
N LYS A 31 1.18 -16.32 0.51
CA LYS A 31 2.52 -16.02 1.04
C LYS A 31 2.49 -14.81 1.95
N GLN A 32 3.23 -14.89 3.04
CA GLN A 32 3.40 -13.79 3.99
C GLN A 32 4.88 -13.61 4.35
N VAL A 33 5.27 -12.37 4.67
CA VAL A 33 6.63 -12.07 5.14
C VAL A 33 6.79 -12.55 6.58
N ARG A 34 7.93 -13.21 6.87
CA ARG A 34 8.30 -13.67 8.22
C ARG A 34 8.63 -12.46 9.10
N THR A 35 7.96 -12.34 10.23
CA THR A 35 8.22 -11.29 11.21
C THR A 35 9.66 -11.35 11.71
N GLY A 36 10.34 -10.20 11.77
CA GLY A 36 11.69 -10.07 12.30
C GLY A 36 12.81 -10.61 11.38
N LYS A 37 12.47 -11.19 10.20
CA LYS A 37 13.49 -11.71 9.27
C LYS A 37 14.11 -10.60 8.42
N ALA A 38 13.30 -9.68 7.91
CA ALA A 38 13.74 -8.52 7.14
C ALA A 38 13.93 -7.31 8.06
N ARG A 39 15.06 -6.61 7.92
CA ARG A 39 15.33 -5.39 8.69
C ARG A 39 14.69 -4.21 8.00
N TYR A 40 13.82 -3.48 8.70
CA TYR A 40 13.29 -2.21 8.27
C TYR A 40 14.38 -1.13 8.20
N THR A 41 14.43 -0.39 7.10
CA THR A 41 15.45 0.65 6.83
C THR A 41 14.89 2.05 6.69
N GLY A 42 13.57 2.21 6.73
CA GLY A 42 12.89 3.50 6.61
C GLY A 42 11.77 3.47 5.60
N THR A 43 11.36 4.64 5.14
CA THR A 43 10.39 4.83 4.06
C THR A 43 10.95 5.73 2.98
N ASN A 44 10.40 5.63 1.76
CA ASN A 44 10.62 6.66 0.75
C ASN A 44 9.70 7.89 0.97
N ASP A 45 9.74 8.85 0.06
CA ASP A 45 8.99 10.11 0.10
C ASP A 45 7.46 9.96 0.09
N ILE A 46 6.92 8.83 -0.37
CA ILE A 46 5.48 8.51 -0.32
C ILE A 46 5.19 7.37 0.66
N LEU A 47 5.98 7.25 1.71
CA LEU A 47 5.82 6.29 2.81
C LEU A 47 5.84 4.81 2.37
N LYS A 48 6.47 4.45 1.23
CA LYS A 48 6.74 3.04 0.90
C LYS A 48 7.71 2.48 1.94
N PRO A 49 7.36 1.42 2.66
CA PRO A 49 8.27 0.81 3.62
C PRO A 49 9.42 0.10 2.89
N LEU A 50 10.64 0.35 3.33
CA LEU A 50 11.87 -0.22 2.77
C LEU A 50 12.44 -1.26 3.73
N TYR A 51 12.82 -2.42 3.20
CA TYR A 51 13.43 -3.52 3.95
C TYR A 51 14.64 -4.08 3.23
N THR A 52 15.59 -4.61 3.98
CA THR A 52 16.72 -5.33 3.38
C THR A 52 16.30 -6.70 2.88
N GLY A 53 16.67 -7.02 1.64
CA GLY A 53 16.55 -8.35 1.05
C GLY A 53 15.15 -8.73 0.53
N ILE A 54 14.13 -7.90 0.75
CA ILE A 54 12.76 -8.16 0.28
C ILE A 54 11.98 -6.86 0.09
N ASP A 55 11.18 -6.77 -0.98
CA ASP A 55 10.10 -5.79 -1.06
C ASP A 55 8.82 -6.38 -0.45
N SER A 56 8.54 -6.03 0.81
CA SER A 56 7.39 -6.55 1.54
C SER A 56 6.05 -6.16 0.92
N THR A 57 6.01 -5.07 0.12
CA THR A 57 4.77 -4.58 -0.51
C THR A 57 4.16 -5.60 -1.48
N LYS A 58 4.96 -6.51 -2.04
CA LYS A 58 4.49 -7.60 -2.90
C LYS A 58 3.57 -8.60 -2.15
N TYR A 59 3.68 -8.68 -0.84
CA TYR A 59 2.99 -9.66 0.03
C TYR A 59 1.87 -9.06 0.87
N ASP A 60 1.57 -7.79 0.69
CA ASP A 60 0.62 -7.02 1.50
C ASP A 60 -0.86 -7.27 1.18
N ILE A 61 -1.16 -8.04 0.13
CA ILE A 61 -2.54 -8.35 -0.26
C ILE A 61 -2.82 -9.83 -0.08
N ILE A 62 -3.86 -10.14 0.69
CA ILE A 62 -4.43 -11.48 0.76
C ILE A 62 -5.50 -11.59 -0.33
N MET A 63 -5.37 -12.60 -1.20
CA MET A 63 -6.34 -12.85 -2.27
C MET A 63 -6.70 -14.32 -2.32
N CYS A 64 -7.99 -14.62 -2.36
CA CYS A 64 -8.50 -15.96 -2.57
C CYS A 64 -8.41 -16.33 -4.07
N PRO A 65 -7.66 -17.37 -4.44
CA PRO A 65 -7.51 -17.78 -5.84
C PRO A 65 -8.79 -18.44 -6.41
N HIS A 66 -9.77 -18.78 -5.57
CA HIS A 66 -11.00 -19.43 -6.00
C HIS A 66 -12.09 -18.44 -6.42
N CYS A 67 -12.22 -17.32 -5.72
CA CYS A 67 -13.31 -16.36 -5.96
C CYS A 67 -12.83 -14.93 -6.26
N GLY A 68 -11.52 -14.66 -6.20
CA GLY A 68 -10.96 -13.34 -6.47
C GLY A 68 -11.12 -12.31 -5.35
N TYR A 69 -11.79 -12.65 -4.24
CA TYR A 69 -11.85 -11.75 -3.09
C TYR A 69 -10.45 -11.42 -2.58
N ALA A 70 -10.12 -10.13 -2.53
CA ALA A 70 -8.82 -9.66 -2.11
C ALA A 70 -8.95 -8.44 -1.18
N ALA A 71 -8.08 -8.35 -0.18
CA ALA A 71 -8.01 -7.21 0.74
C ALA A 71 -6.64 -7.14 1.44
N VAL A 72 -6.35 -6.00 2.06
CA VAL A 72 -5.20 -5.88 2.97
C VAL A 72 -5.45 -6.70 4.25
N PRO A 73 -4.41 -7.18 4.96
CA PRO A 73 -4.58 -8.05 6.14
C PRO A 73 -5.49 -7.48 7.22
N ARG A 74 -5.46 -6.15 7.44
CA ARG A 74 -6.28 -5.48 8.47
C ARG A 74 -7.78 -5.51 8.20
N THR A 75 -8.20 -5.62 6.93
CA THR A 75 -9.62 -5.65 6.52
C THR A 75 -10.07 -7.01 6.00
N TYR A 76 -9.13 -7.92 5.69
CA TYR A 76 -9.46 -9.24 5.17
C TYR A 76 -10.41 -10.00 6.12
N GLY A 77 -11.52 -10.47 5.56
CA GLY A 77 -12.55 -11.19 6.31
C GLY A 77 -13.55 -10.32 7.09
N LYS A 78 -13.32 -9.01 7.19
CA LYS A 78 -14.24 -8.07 7.85
C LYS A 78 -15.34 -7.58 6.90
N LEU A 79 -16.17 -8.50 6.43
CA LEU A 79 -17.24 -8.25 5.48
C LEU A 79 -18.62 -8.43 6.10
N THR A 80 -19.52 -7.51 5.85
CA THR A 80 -20.95 -7.69 6.13
C THR A 80 -21.55 -8.74 5.18
N PRO A 81 -22.72 -9.34 5.52
CA PRO A 81 -23.41 -10.26 4.61
C PRO A 81 -23.70 -9.64 3.23
N LYS A 82 -24.11 -8.38 3.20
CA LYS A 82 -24.36 -7.64 1.94
C LYS A 82 -23.09 -7.51 1.09
N GLN A 83 -21.96 -7.16 1.69
CA GLN A 83 -20.68 -7.05 0.97
C GLN A 83 -20.22 -8.41 0.43
N ARG A 84 -20.38 -9.50 1.18
CA ARG A 84 -20.09 -10.85 0.67
C ARG A 84 -20.94 -11.20 -0.55
N GLN A 85 -22.21 -10.84 -0.54
CA GLN A 85 -23.09 -11.06 -1.68
C GLN A 85 -22.66 -10.23 -2.91
N LEU A 86 -22.33 -8.96 -2.71
CA LEU A 86 -21.82 -8.10 -3.80
C LEU A 86 -20.55 -8.68 -4.45
N ILE A 87 -19.63 -9.25 -3.65
CA ILE A 87 -18.43 -9.89 -4.19
C ILE A 87 -18.77 -11.13 -5.00
N ARG A 88 -19.71 -11.97 -4.54
CA ARG A 88 -20.18 -13.15 -5.27
C ARG A 88 -20.78 -12.76 -6.63
N ASP A 89 -21.67 -11.77 -6.63
CA ASP A 89 -22.40 -11.37 -7.82
C ASP A 89 -21.50 -10.68 -8.87
N ASN A 90 -20.48 -9.94 -8.42
CA ASN A 90 -19.70 -9.08 -9.32
C ASN A 90 -18.30 -9.62 -9.62
N ILE A 91 -17.72 -10.43 -8.76
CA ILE A 91 -16.33 -10.93 -8.90
C ILE A 91 -16.30 -12.45 -9.12
N GLU A 92 -16.85 -13.24 -8.21
CA GLU A 92 -16.65 -14.70 -8.15
C GLU A 92 -16.97 -15.40 -9.48
N GLY A 93 -18.10 -15.07 -10.11
CA GLY A 93 -18.51 -15.69 -11.37
C GLY A 93 -17.67 -15.32 -12.59
N LYS A 94 -16.91 -14.24 -12.51
CA LYS A 94 -16.08 -13.71 -13.59
C LYS A 94 -14.59 -13.91 -13.38
N PHE A 95 -14.19 -14.21 -12.15
CA PHE A 95 -12.79 -14.34 -11.77
C PHE A 95 -12.22 -15.68 -12.20
N LYS A 96 -11.06 -15.65 -12.87
CA LYS A 96 -10.24 -16.82 -13.17
C LYS A 96 -8.78 -16.47 -12.91
N VAL A 97 -8.09 -17.33 -12.19
CA VAL A 97 -6.62 -17.20 -12.04
C VAL A 97 -5.99 -17.50 -13.40
N THR A 98 -5.24 -16.57 -13.93
CA THR A 98 -4.56 -16.66 -15.22
C THR A 98 -3.04 -16.78 -15.10
N TRP A 99 -2.51 -16.88 -13.88
CA TRP A 99 -1.09 -16.99 -13.59
C TRP A 99 -0.79 -18.26 -12.78
N LYS A 100 0.41 -18.78 -12.93
CA LYS A 100 0.92 -19.83 -12.04
C LYS A 100 1.27 -19.24 -10.68
N GLU A 101 0.98 -19.97 -9.61
CA GLU A 101 1.57 -19.66 -8.31
C GLU A 101 3.08 -19.98 -8.38
N GLU A 102 3.88 -18.95 -8.08
CA GLU A 102 5.32 -19.04 -8.01
C GLU A 102 5.76 -19.18 -6.54
N ASP A 103 7.00 -19.60 -6.33
CA ASP A 103 7.58 -19.70 -4.98
C ASP A 103 7.71 -18.35 -4.28
N SER A 104 7.77 -17.24 -5.02
CA SER A 104 7.68 -15.85 -4.56
C SER A 104 6.77 -15.06 -5.50
N TYR A 105 6.22 -13.94 -5.05
CA TYR A 105 5.38 -13.10 -5.92
C TYR A 105 6.25 -12.16 -6.75
N SER A 106 6.13 -12.21 -8.08
CA SER A 106 6.62 -11.15 -8.97
C SER A 106 5.80 -9.86 -8.77
N TYR A 107 6.36 -8.71 -9.20
CA TYR A 107 5.59 -7.46 -9.18
C TYR A 107 4.30 -7.56 -9.99
N ASP A 108 4.30 -8.27 -11.11
CA ASP A 108 3.11 -8.44 -11.95
C ASP A 108 1.98 -9.18 -11.19
N VAL A 109 2.33 -10.22 -10.44
CA VAL A 109 1.38 -10.93 -9.57
C VAL A 109 0.90 -10.02 -8.45
N ALA A 110 1.79 -9.30 -7.77
CA ALA A 110 1.45 -8.39 -6.68
C ALA A 110 0.53 -7.24 -7.14
N ILE A 111 0.81 -6.64 -8.31
CA ILE A 111 -0.02 -5.60 -8.93
C ILE A 111 -1.43 -6.15 -9.22
N ARG A 112 -1.54 -7.34 -9.81
CA ARG A 112 -2.86 -7.97 -10.08
C ARG A 112 -3.64 -8.22 -8.81
N ARG A 113 -2.99 -8.73 -7.75
CA ARG A 113 -3.62 -8.94 -6.44
C ARG A 113 -4.10 -7.62 -5.83
N CYS A 114 -3.30 -6.57 -5.92
CA CYS A 114 -3.67 -5.23 -5.41
C CYS A 114 -4.82 -4.60 -6.22
N LYS A 115 -4.84 -4.77 -7.54
CA LYS A 115 -5.98 -4.36 -8.39
C LYS A 115 -7.26 -5.10 -8.02
N MET A 116 -7.18 -6.39 -7.69
CA MET A 116 -8.34 -7.14 -7.21
C MET A 116 -8.82 -6.64 -5.84
N ALA A 117 -7.92 -6.24 -4.95
CA ALA A 117 -8.31 -5.60 -3.68
C ALA A 117 -9.01 -4.25 -3.94
N LEU A 118 -8.49 -3.42 -4.83
CA LEU A 118 -9.12 -2.16 -5.22
C LEU A 118 -10.52 -2.39 -5.82
N LEU A 119 -10.67 -3.37 -6.71
CA LEU A 119 -11.97 -3.74 -7.26
C LEU A 119 -12.94 -4.21 -6.15
N THR A 120 -12.46 -4.98 -5.19
CA THR A 120 -13.26 -5.41 -4.03
C THR A 120 -13.77 -4.21 -3.24
N GLU A 121 -12.88 -3.23 -2.93
CA GLU A 121 -13.26 -2.01 -2.21
C GLU A 121 -14.30 -1.17 -2.99
N MET A 122 -14.11 -1.01 -4.31
CA MET A 122 -15.05 -0.28 -5.16
C MET A 122 -16.45 -0.93 -5.18
N ILE A 123 -16.53 -2.25 -5.23
CA ILE A 123 -17.79 -3.00 -5.25
C ILE A 123 -18.48 -3.00 -3.89
N THR A 124 -17.71 -3.08 -2.81
CA THR A 124 -18.26 -3.16 -1.44
C THR A 124 -18.59 -1.81 -0.84
N GLY A 125 -18.18 -0.71 -1.48
CA GLY A 125 -18.52 0.67 -1.08
C GLY A 125 -17.99 1.02 0.31
N THR A 126 -16.71 0.73 0.59
CA THR A 126 -16.06 1.08 1.85
C THR A 126 -15.62 2.56 1.89
N LYS A 127 -14.82 2.93 2.87
CA LYS A 127 -14.34 4.31 3.01
C LYS A 127 -13.42 4.70 1.85
N ILE A 128 -13.53 5.94 1.38
CA ILE A 128 -12.67 6.49 0.31
C ILE A 128 -11.18 6.34 0.63
N SER A 129 -10.81 6.46 1.91
CA SER A 129 -9.43 6.27 2.38
C SER A 129 -8.88 4.87 2.10
N GLU A 130 -9.72 3.82 2.14
CA GLU A 130 -9.27 2.45 1.86
C GLU A 130 -8.90 2.29 0.38
N SER A 131 -9.72 2.82 -0.53
CA SER A 131 -9.41 2.84 -1.95
C SER A 131 -8.17 3.71 -2.26
N ALA A 132 -8.04 4.88 -1.62
CA ALA A 132 -6.86 5.73 -1.74
C ALA A 132 -5.58 5.02 -1.28
N TYR A 133 -5.67 4.25 -0.20
CA TYR A 133 -4.55 3.48 0.31
C TYR A 133 -4.13 2.33 -0.62
N LEU A 134 -5.08 1.69 -1.29
CA LEU A 134 -4.78 0.69 -2.31
C LEU A 134 -4.17 1.30 -3.58
N CYS A 135 -4.61 2.49 -3.98
CA CYS A 135 -3.95 3.25 -5.05
C CYS A 135 -2.50 3.61 -4.68
N LEU A 136 -2.25 4.06 -3.44
CA LEU A 136 -0.89 4.30 -2.95
C LEU A 136 -0.02 3.02 -3.00
N ARG A 137 -0.57 1.87 -2.60
CA ARG A 137 0.14 0.58 -2.69
C ARG A 137 0.42 0.17 -4.13
N LEU A 138 -0.49 0.43 -5.05
CA LEU A 138 -0.24 0.22 -6.48
C LEU A 138 0.90 1.10 -6.98
N ALA A 139 0.94 2.38 -6.56
CA ALA A 139 2.07 3.25 -6.91
C ALA A 139 3.41 2.71 -6.38
N TRP A 140 3.45 2.13 -5.16
CA TRP A 140 4.65 1.48 -4.62
C TRP A 140 5.07 0.24 -5.40
N LEU A 141 4.11 -0.59 -5.82
CA LEU A 141 4.38 -1.79 -6.60
C LEU A 141 4.89 -1.45 -8.00
N TYR A 142 4.30 -0.44 -8.64
CA TYR A 142 4.81 0.06 -9.93
C TYR A 142 6.21 0.66 -9.82
N ASP A 143 6.52 1.33 -8.72
CA ASP A 143 7.87 1.83 -8.42
C ASP A 143 8.90 0.69 -8.45
N GLY A 144 8.67 -0.36 -7.66
CA GLY A 144 9.55 -1.52 -7.65
C GLY A 144 9.61 -2.27 -8.99
N ARG A 145 8.48 -2.35 -9.73
CA ARG A 145 8.46 -2.95 -11.07
C ARG A 145 9.31 -2.15 -12.06
N ILE A 146 9.26 -0.82 -12.00
CA ILE A 146 10.08 0.06 -12.85
C ILE A 146 11.57 -0.12 -12.54
N GLU A 147 11.94 -0.21 -11.27
CA GLU A 147 13.32 -0.49 -10.87
C GLU A 147 13.80 -1.85 -11.40
N GLU A 148 12.99 -2.88 -11.28
CA GLU A 148 13.27 -4.22 -11.81
C GLU A 148 13.43 -4.18 -13.35
N LEU A 149 12.53 -3.53 -14.08
CA LEU A 149 12.62 -3.38 -15.54
C LEU A 149 13.89 -2.64 -15.98
N ARG A 150 14.28 -1.60 -15.25
CA ARG A 150 15.54 -0.87 -15.52
C ARG A 150 16.75 -1.77 -15.30
N SER A 151 16.77 -2.56 -14.24
CA SER A 151 17.86 -3.52 -13.96
C SER A 151 17.96 -4.61 -15.02
N GLN A 152 16.84 -4.95 -15.67
CA GLN A 152 16.76 -5.92 -16.76
C GLN A 152 17.03 -5.30 -18.15
N ASN A 153 17.34 -4.00 -18.23
CA ASN A 153 17.52 -3.26 -19.48
C ASN A 153 16.30 -3.35 -20.42
N ALA A 154 15.08 -3.31 -19.87
CA ALA A 154 13.86 -3.30 -20.64
C ALA A 154 13.75 -2.05 -21.52
N SER A 155 12.94 -2.11 -22.59
CA SER A 155 12.77 -0.96 -23.48
C SER A 155 12.12 0.23 -22.75
N GLU A 156 12.52 1.45 -23.14
CA GLU A 156 11.94 2.70 -22.62
C GLU A 156 10.42 2.77 -22.80
N GLU A 157 9.89 2.16 -23.86
CA GLU A 157 8.44 2.11 -24.08
C GLU A 157 7.72 1.36 -22.96
N ILE A 158 8.23 0.19 -22.56
CA ILE A 158 7.66 -0.60 -21.46
C ILE A 158 7.80 0.16 -20.13
N ILE A 159 8.95 0.76 -19.88
CA ILE A 159 9.20 1.56 -18.67
C ILE A 159 8.21 2.73 -18.61
N ASN A 160 8.03 3.46 -19.71
CA ASN A 160 7.11 4.61 -19.78
C ASN A 160 5.64 4.22 -19.57
N GLN A 161 5.20 3.05 -20.03
CA GLN A 161 3.87 2.53 -19.74
C GLN A 161 3.67 2.32 -18.22
N HIS A 162 4.66 1.77 -17.52
CA HIS A 162 4.62 1.57 -16.08
C HIS A 162 4.69 2.89 -15.31
N LEU A 163 5.51 3.85 -15.75
CA LEU A 163 5.57 5.21 -15.20
C LEU A 163 4.22 5.93 -15.30
N LYS A 164 3.54 5.81 -16.45
CA LYS A 164 2.20 6.37 -16.62
C LYS A 164 1.21 5.76 -15.63
N SER A 165 1.19 4.43 -15.52
CA SER A 165 0.31 3.76 -14.55
C SER A 165 0.63 4.16 -13.10
N GLN A 166 1.92 4.27 -12.74
CA GLN A 166 2.33 4.75 -11.43
C GLN A 166 1.77 6.14 -11.14
N GLN A 167 1.92 7.07 -12.11
CA GLN A 167 1.44 8.45 -11.96
C GLN A 167 -0.10 8.52 -11.83
N GLU A 168 -0.83 7.71 -12.56
CA GLU A 168 -2.29 7.61 -12.43
C GLU A 168 -2.69 7.19 -11.01
N TYR A 169 -2.06 6.16 -10.44
CA TYR A 169 -2.33 5.71 -9.08
C TYR A 169 -1.88 6.71 -8.00
N ILE A 170 -0.80 7.46 -8.24
CA ILE A 170 -0.39 8.59 -7.37
C ILE A 170 -1.49 9.65 -7.34
N GLN A 171 -2.04 10.03 -8.49
CA GLN A 171 -3.13 11.01 -8.59
C GLN A 171 -4.40 10.53 -7.89
N ASP A 172 -4.77 9.26 -8.07
CA ASP A 172 -5.96 8.69 -7.43
C ASP A 172 -5.79 8.58 -5.91
N ALA A 173 -4.62 8.18 -5.43
CA ALA A 173 -4.29 8.19 -4.01
C ALA A 173 -4.38 9.61 -3.43
N TYR A 174 -3.79 10.60 -4.12
CA TYR A 174 -3.82 12.00 -3.69
C TYR A 174 -5.24 12.53 -3.58
N LYS A 175 -6.08 12.34 -4.62
CA LYS A 175 -7.48 12.77 -4.61
C LYS A 175 -8.26 12.12 -3.47
N GLY A 176 -8.13 10.80 -3.33
CA GLY A 176 -8.87 10.06 -2.32
C GLY A 176 -8.44 10.42 -0.89
N PHE A 177 -7.16 10.64 -0.62
CA PHE A 177 -6.71 11.11 0.70
C PHE A 177 -7.11 12.57 0.98
N LYS A 178 -7.09 13.46 -0.02
CA LYS A 178 -7.64 14.84 0.13
C LYS A 178 -9.11 14.82 0.54
N GLU A 179 -9.92 13.97 -0.05
CA GLU A 179 -11.32 13.80 0.33
C GLU A 179 -11.46 13.13 1.71
N ALA A 180 -10.63 12.15 1.99
CA ALA A 180 -10.67 11.43 3.25
C ALA A 180 -10.42 12.34 4.46
N VAL A 181 -9.46 13.25 4.40
CA VAL A 181 -9.18 14.17 5.52
C VAL A 181 -10.27 15.22 5.75
N GLN A 182 -11.18 15.43 4.78
CA GLN A 182 -12.34 16.30 4.94
C GLN A 182 -13.53 15.60 5.62
N THR A 183 -13.58 14.26 5.54
CA THR A 183 -14.75 13.46 5.96
C THR A 183 -14.44 12.47 7.07
N GLN A 184 -13.18 12.28 7.42
CA GLN A 184 -12.72 11.29 8.41
C GLN A 184 -11.72 11.92 9.37
N TYR A 185 -11.74 11.48 10.62
CA TYR A 185 -10.75 11.85 11.63
C TYR A 185 -9.61 10.84 11.68
N PRO A 186 -8.36 11.27 11.94
CA PRO A 186 -7.24 10.36 12.20
C PRO A 186 -7.55 9.39 13.38
N PRO A 187 -7.04 8.16 13.34
CA PRO A 187 -6.12 7.62 12.34
C PRO A 187 -6.82 7.20 11.04
N ILE A 188 -6.29 7.68 9.91
CA ILE A 188 -6.76 7.32 8.56
C ILE A 188 -5.86 6.21 8.02
N CYS A 189 -6.41 5.05 7.75
CA CYS A 189 -5.66 3.86 7.33
C CYS A 189 -4.47 3.51 8.27
N GLY A 190 -4.59 3.85 9.56
CA GLY A 190 -3.55 3.66 10.58
C GLY A 190 -2.52 4.80 10.66
N MET A 191 -2.64 5.83 9.85
CA MET A 191 -1.78 7.01 9.86
C MET A 191 -2.37 8.09 10.80
N ASP A 192 -1.55 8.63 11.69
CA ASP A 192 -1.89 9.81 12.47
C ASP A 192 -1.96 11.08 11.62
N GLU A 193 -2.34 12.20 12.23
CA GLU A 193 -2.53 13.47 11.54
C GLU A 193 -1.24 13.97 10.86
N ASN A 194 -0.10 13.88 11.54
CA ASN A 194 1.17 14.33 10.97
C ASN A 194 1.61 13.45 9.81
N THR A 195 1.43 12.15 9.92
CA THR A 195 1.77 11.19 8.87
C THR A 195 0.91 11.39 7.62
N ILE A 196 -0.41 11.60 7.78
CA ILE A 196 -1.29 11.84 6.64
C ILE A 196 -1.03 13.21 5.99
N ASN A 197 -0.72 14.25 6.78
CA ASN A 197 -0.33 15.56 6.26
C ASN A 197 1.00 15.49 5.48
N TYR A 198 1.98 14.74 5.98
CA TYR A 198 3.23 14.49 5.25
C TYR A 198 2.98 13.78 3.92
N LEU A 199 2.17 12.72 3.94
CA LEU A 199 1.82 11.98 2.72
C LEU A 199 1.13 12.89 1.69
N LEU A 200 0.18 13.72 2.13
CA LEU A 200 -0.54 14.64 1.26
C LEU A 200 0.37 15.74 0.70
N ALA A 201 1.32 16.25 1.48
CA ALA A 201 2.32 17.17 0.98
C ALA A 201 3.20 16.53 -0.11
N SER A 202 3.69 15.31 0.14
CA SER A 202 4.54 14.56 -0.80
C SER A 202 3.80 14.19 -2.10
N LEU A 203 2.57 13.69 -1.99
CA LEU A 203 1.73 13.38 -3.15
C LEU A 203 1.35 14.64 -3.93
N GLY A 204 1.08 15.75 -3.23
CA GLY A 204 0.80 17.05 -3.84
C GLY A 204 1.96 17.55 -4.72
N ILE A 205 3.19 17.40 -4.25
CA ILE A 205 4.39 17.71 -5.04
C ILE A 205 4.44 16.84 -6.30
N LYS A 206 4.22 15.53 -6.19
CA LYS A 206 4.20 14.61 -7.34
C LYS A 206 3.06 14.90 -8.33
N CYS A 207 1.96 15.45 -7.85
CA CYS A 207 0.82 15.91 -8.66
C CYS A 207 0.93 17.36 -9.14
N LYS A 208 2.04 18.06 -8.82
CA LYS A 208 2.28 19.48 -9.13
C LYS A 208 1.26 20.45 -8.51
N ASP A 209 0.55 20.02 -7.46
CA ASP A 209 -0.33 20.88 -6.64
C ASP A 209 0.47 21.47 -5.47
N TYR A 210 1.40 22.36 -5.80
CA TYR A 210 2.33 22.93 -4.82
C TYR A 210 1.64 23.81 -3.76
N GLY A 211 0.51 24.43 -4.11
CA GLY A 211 -0.29 25.24 -3.18
C GLY A 211 -0.82 24.41 -2.03
N THR A 212 -1.51 23.31 -2.35
CA THR A 212 -2.03 22.38 -1.34
C THR A 212 -0.91 21.65 -0.60
N ALA A 213 0.17 21.26 -1.29
CA ALA A 213 1.33 20.63 -0.66
C ALA A 213 1.95 21.53 0.43
N LYS A 214 2.09 22.83 0.16
CA LYS A 214 2.59 23.81 1.13
C LYS A 214 1.67 23.92 2.35
N GLN A 215 0.35 23.90 2.17
CA GLN A 215 -0.61 23.96 3.28
C GLN A 215 -0.43 22.76 4.23
N PHE A 216 -0.36 21.54 3.71
CA PHE A 216 -0.16 20.34 4.52
C PHE A 216 1.22 20.34 5.21
N ALA A 217 2.27 20.76 4.51
CA ALA A 217 3.59 20.88 5.12
C ALA A 217 3.61 21.91 6.25
N SER A 218 2.95 23.05 6.08
CA SER A 218 2.83 24.09 7.12
C SER A 218 2.09 23.60 8.36
N SER A 219 1.04 22.77 8.19
CA SER A 219 0.30 22.18 9.31
C SER A 219 1.20 21.32 10.21
N ILE A 220 2.14 20.56 9.61
CA ILE A 220 3.09 19.74 10.38
C ILE A 220 4.04 20.62 11.21
N VAL A 221 4.58 21.69 10.60
CA VAL A 221 5.50 22.62 11.29
C VAL A 221 4.80 23.32 12.45
N THR A 222 3.58 23.81 12.23
CA THR A 222 2.78 24.47 13.26
C THR A 222 2.47 23.53 14.43
N SER A 223 2.10 22.29 14.16
CA SER A 223 1.84 21.25 15.17
C SER A 223 3.07 21.00 16.06
N ARG A 224 4.27 20.89 15.48
CA ARG A 224 5.53 20.70 16.21
C ARG A 224 5.92 21.93 17.04
N SER A 225 5.74 23.12 16.50
CA SER A 225 6.03 24.36 17.24
C SER A 225 5.15 24.48 18.49
N CYS A 226 3.87 24.11 18.40
CA CYS A 226 2.98 24.10 19.54
C CYS A 226 3.43 23.12 20.64
N LEU A 227 3.98 21.94 20.28
CA LEU A 227 4.52 20.98 21.25
C LEU A 227 5.80 21.45 21.91
N LEU A 228 6.68 22.17 21.22
CA LEU A 228 7.91 22.75 21.80
C LEU A 228 7.58 23.85 22.81
N TYR A 229 6.65 24.77 22.51
CA TYR A 229 6.23 25.81 23.43
C TYR A 229 5.55 25.28 24.69
N THR A 230 4.82 24.16 24.61
CA THR A 230 4.20 23.53 25.78
C THR A 230 5.20 22.82 26.67
N SER A 231 6.30 22.26 26.13
CA SER A 231 7.38 21.65 26.93
C SER A 231 8.21 22.70 27.65
N ASP A 232 8.57 23.80 26.99
CA ASP A 232 9.35 24.90 27.58
C ASP A 232 8.55 25.63 28.69
N ALA A 233 7.26 25.84 28.49
CA ALA A 233 6.39 26.43 29.53
C ALA A 233 6.18 25.49 30.74
N ALA A 234 6.25 24.19 30.56
CA ALA A 234 6.18 23.20 31.66
C ALA A 234 7.48 23.13 32.47
N ASP A 235 8.62 23.38 31.86
CA ASP A 235 9.92 23.45 32.54
C ASP A 235 10.13 24.77 33.30
N GLU A 236 9.66 25.90 32.76
CA GLU A 236 9.67 27.17 33.47
C GLU A 236 8.73 27.19 34.69
N ALA A 237 7.63 26.43 34.68
CA ALA A 237 6.71 26.34 35.82
C ALA A 237 7.23 25.42 36.95
N ARG A 238 8.36 24.72 36.75
CA ARG A 238 9.00 23.85 37.74
C ARG A 238 10.28 24.42 38.35
N SER A 239 10.73 25.57 37.88
CA SER A 239 11.82 26.36 38.45
C SER A 239 11.30 27.46 39.40
#